data_c18fe5595c710aca5a766c8ad95ba8e9
#
_entry.id   c18fe5595c710aca5a766c8ad95ba8e9
#
_cell.length_a   1.000
_cell.length_b   1.000
_cell.length_c   1.000
_cell.angle_alpha   90.00
_cell.angle_beta   90.00
_cell.angle_gamma   90.00
#
_symmetry.space_group_name_H-M   'P 1'
#
loop_
_entity.id
_entity.type
_entity.pdbx_description
1 polymer ?
#
loop_
_entity_poly.entity_id
_entity_poly.type
_entity_poly.pdbx_seq_one_letter_code
_entity_poly.pdbx_strand_id
1 'polypeptide(L)'
;EVHPESPRVSKSSVSRLWKKAGTQFVDELRSRDIASPEWVALMLDGIVLSKAQTAIVALGVMRDGTKQILDFDLGSSENYEVCRDLLDRLVARGFAVSQRLFSVLDGSQSLKKALLAFFPDAVIQRCLIHKERNLKAKLSRRDWGELSRLFKRLREVQGESAAREVLGELEQFLERKNAAALASLREAGDELIALHLLEVPSTLQVSLLSTNVIENSFRNTRRK
;
A
#
# COMPACT_ATOMS: atom_id res chain seq x y z
N GLU A 1 -35.79 -8.97 -39.89
CA GLU A 1 -35.76 -9.82 -38.67
C GLU A 1 -35.63 -8.89 -37.46
N VAL A 2 -36.66 -8.80 -36.62
CA VAL A 2 -36.73 -7.97 -35.44
C VAL A 2 -36.02 -8.74 -34.32
N HIS A 3 -34.85 -8.24 -33.85
CA HIS A 3 -34.23 -8.79 -32.66
C HIS A 3 -35.20 -8.67 -31.47
N PRO A 4 -35.40 -9.72 -30.68
CA PRO A 4 -36.28 -9.66 -29.50
C PRO A 4 -35.73 -8.56 -28.57
N GLU A 5 -36.58 -7.61 -28.19
CA GLU A 5 -36.22 -6.54 -27.25
C GLU A 5 -35.71 -7.15 -25.97
N SER A 6 -34.45 -6.92 -25.65
CA SER A 6 -33.90 -7.26 -24.34
C SER A 6 -34.74 -6.57 -23.26
N PRO A 7 -35.18 -7.28 -22.21
CA PRO A 7 -36.06 -6.69 -21.20
C PRO A 7 -35.39 -5.42 -20.62
N ARG A 8 -36.09 -4.28 -20.71
CA ARG A 8 -35.61 -2.98 -20.21
C ARG A 8 -35.48 -3.04 -18.70
N VAL A 9 -34.28 -3.27 -18.21
CA VAL A 9 -33.97 -3.26 -16.78
C VAL A 9 -33.91 -1.81 -16.30
N SER A 10 -34.69 -1.46 -15.27
CA SER A 10 -34.66 -0.09 -14.73
C SER A 10 -33.32 0.20 -14.03
N LYS A 11 -32.90 1.48 -14.03
CA LYS A 11 -31.68 1.92 -13.32
C LYS A 11 -31.70 1.51 -11.82
N SER A 12 -32.87 1.56 -11.17
CA SER A 12 -33.06 1.14 -9.79
C SER A 12 -32.91 -0.36 -9.59
N SER A 13 -33.34 -1.18 -10.55
CA SER A 13 -33.17 -2.64 -10.51
C SER A 13 -31.68 -3.01 -10.69
N VAL A 14 -30.99 -2.38 -11.63
CA VAL A 14 -29.53 -2.53 -11.79
C VAL A 14 -28.80 -2.15 -10.51
N SER A 15 -29.12 -0.98 -9.94
CA SER A 15 -28.49 -0.51 -8.69
C SER A 15 -28.73 -1.49 -7.53
N ARG A 16 -29.93 -2.06 -7.39
CA ARG A 16 -30.24 -3.06 -6.34
C ARG A 16 -29.44 -4.35 -6.54
N LEU A 17 -29.35 -4.84 -7.78
CA LEU A 17 -28.56 -6.03 -8.10
C LEU A 17 -27.07 -5.82 -7.79
N TRP A 18 -26.52 -4.67 -8.19
CA TRP A 18 -25.12 -4.31 -7.87
C TRP A 18 -24.86 -4.22 -6.37
N LYS A 19 -25.76 -3.58 -5.61
CA LYS A 19 -25.62 -3.52 -4.15
C LYS A 19 -25.67 -4.92 -3.54
N LYS A 20 -26.62 -5.75 -3.94
CA LYS A 20 -26.74 -7.14 -3.45
C LYS A 20 -25.48 -7.96 -3.75
N ALA A 21 -25.00 -7.93 -4.99
CA ALA A 21 -23.78 -8.62 -5.39
C ALA A 21 -22.56 -8.10 -4.63
N GLY A 22 -22.43 -6.76 -4.50
CA GLY A 22 -21.35 -6.15 -3.75
C GLY A 22 -21.33 -6.55 -2.27
N THR A 23 -22.48 -6.57 -1.61
CA THR A 23 -22.61 -7.06 -0.22
C THR A 23 -22.16 -8.51 -0.12
N GLN A 24 -22.65 -9.37 -1.00
CA GLN A 24 -22.26 -10.79 -1.01
C GLN A 24 -20.74 -10.97 -1.17
N PHE A 25 -20.11 -10.25 -2.09
CA PHE A 25 -18.65 -10.30 -2.24
C PHE A 25 -17.88 -9.84 -1.00
N VAL A 26 -18.36 -8.80 -0.32
CA VAL A 26 -17.77 -8.34 0.93
C VAL A 26 -17.92 -9.38 2.04
N ASP A 27 -19.11 -9.98 2.15
CA ASP A 27 -19.37 -11.02 3.13
C ASP A 27 -18.51 -12.28 2.86
N GLU A 28 -18.38 -12.70 1.61
CA GLU A 28 -17.50 -13.80 1.19
C GLU A 28 -16.03 -13.48 1.50
N LEU A 29 -15.56 -12.25 1.20
CA LEU A 29 -14.23 -11.80 1.51
C LEU A 29 -13.97 -11.87 3.03
N ARG A 30 -14.89 -11.36 3.83
CA ARG A 30 -14.76 -11.24 5.28
C ARG A 30 -14.98 -12.56 6.04
N SER A 31 -15.68 -13.52 5.43
CA SER A 31 -15.88 -14.86 6.01
C SER A 31 -14.76 -15.83 5.70
N ARG A 32 -13.86 -15.50 4.76
CA ARG A 32 -12.74 -16.37 4.42
C ARG A 32 -11.83 -16.58 5.61
N ASP A 33 -11.50 -17.85 5.88
CA ASP A 33 -10.36 -18.18 6.72
C ASP A 33 -9.07 -17.77 5.98
N ILE A 34 -8.22 -17.03 6.65
CA ILE A 34 -6.94 -16.57 6.14
C ILE A 34 -5.78 -17.08 6.99
N ALA A 35 -6.04 -18.07 7.87
CA ALA A 35 -4.97 -18.73 8.61
C ALA A 35 -4.02 -19.45 7.67
N SER A 36 -2.76 -19.07 7.68
CA SER A 36 -1.70 -19.73 6.90
C SER A 36 -0.33 -19.40 7.50
N PRO A 37 0.57 -20.37 7.63
CA PRO A 37 1.95 -20.14 8.04
C PRO A 37 2.79 -19.49 6.93
N GLU A 38 2.24 -19.38 5.72
CA GLU A 38 2.96 -18.89 4.54
C GLU A 38 2.91 -17.36 4.37
N TRP A 39 2.17 -16.63 5.21
CA TRP A 39 2.18 -15.16 5.18
C TRP A 39 3.55 -14.62 5.58
N VAL A 40 4.13 -13.75 4.76
CA VAL A 40 5.43 -13.11 5.00
C VAL A 40 5.35 -11.60 5.00
N ALA A 41 4.38 -11.00 4.29
CA ALA A 41 4.21 -9.56 4.28
C ALA A 41 2.75 -9.14 4.25
N LEU A 42 2.50 -7.92 4.76
CA LEU A 42 1.22 -7.22 4.72
C LEU A 42 1.43 -5.83 4.13
N MET A 43 0.74 -5.54 3.04
CA MET A 43 0.70 -4.21 2.44
C MET A 43 -0.58 -3.51 2.86
N LEU A 44 -0.48 -2.28 3.34
CA LEU A 44 -1.62 -1.43 3.69
C LEU A 44 -1.54 -0.12 2.91
N ASP A 45 -2.64 0.26 2.27
CA ASP A 45 -2.71 1.47 1.46
C ASP A 45 -4.09 2.11 1.51
N GLY A 46 -4.14 3.43 1.49
CA GLY A 46 -5.35 4.22 1.39
C GLY A 46 -5.66 4.59 -0.04
N ILE A 47 -6.81 4.18 -0.55
CA ILE A 47 -7.25 4.49 -1.91
C ILE A 47 -8.38 5.49 -1.87
N VAL A 48 -8.13 6.70 -2.35
CA VAL A 48 -9.16 7.72 -2.50
C VAL A 48 -10.12 7.33 -3.61
N LEU A 49 -11.36 6.99 -3.26
CA LEU A 49 -12.43 6.64 -4.19
C LEU A 49 -13.24 7.86 -4.61
N SER A 50 -13.46 8.81 -3.70
CA SER A 50 -14.15 10.07 -3.93
C SER A 50 -13.67 11.14 -2.94
N LYS A 51 -14.18 12.37 -3.07
CA LYS A 51 -13.87 13.45 -2.11
C LYS A 51 -14.24 13.11 -0.65
N ALA A 52 -15.19 12.20 -0.46
CA ALA A 52 -15.75 11.86 0.85
C ALA A 52 -15.39 10.43 1.31
N GLN A 53 -14.70 9.64 0.49
CA GLN A 53 -14.46 8.22 0.78
C GLN A 53 -13.06 7.78 0.40
N THR A 54 -12.37 7.18 1.35
CA THR A 54 -11.10 6.48 1.18
C THR A 54 -11.31 5.01 1.56
N ALA A 55 -10.83 4.09 0.72
CA ALA A 55 -10.76 2.68 1.06
C ALA A 55 -9.38 2.38 1.63
N ILE A 56 -9.32 1.83 2.82
CA ILE A 56 -8.09 1.27 3.38
C ILE A 56 -8.08 -0.20 3.00
N VAL A 57 -7.05 -0.64 2.31
CA VAL A 57 -6.95 -1.99 1.75
C VAL A 57 -5.78 -2.74 2.37
N ALA A 58 -6.05 -3.97 2.80
CA ALA A 58 -5.05 -4.91 3.27
C ALA A 58 -4.79 -6.00 2.22
N LEU A 59 -3.54 -6.14 1.78
CA LEU A 59 -3.08 -7.15 0.86
C LEU A 59 -1.98 -7.98 1.51
N GLY A 60 -2.22 -9.27 1.66
CA GLY A 60 -1.23 -10.24 2.13
C GLY A 60 -0.34 -10.74 1.00
N VAL A 61 0.93 -11.03 1.33
CA VAL A 61 1.89 -11.65 0.43
C VAL A 61 2.38 -12.95 1.08
N MET A 62 2.28 -14.04 0.35
CA MET A 62 2.76 -15.35 0.75
C MET A 62 4.22 -15.56 0.37
N ARG A 63 4.85 -16.57 0.95
CA ARG A 63 6.25 -16.94 0.70
C ARG A 63 6.54 -17.25 -0.77
N ASP A 64 5.58 -17.80 -1.50
CA ASP A 64 5.68 -18.10 -2.94
C ASP A 64 5.49 -16.84 -3.83
N GLY A 65 5.24 -15.68 -3.23
CA GLY A 65 4.97 -14.43 -3.94
C GLY A 65 3.50 -14.20 -4.29
N THR A 66 2.61 -15.13 -3.99
CA THR A 66 1.16 -14.97 -4.17
C THR A 66 0.67 -13.78 -3.36
N LYS A 67 -0.13 -12.93 -4.01
CA LYS A 67 -0.73 -11.73 -3.42
C LYS A 67 -2.24 -11.86 -3.36
N GLN A 68 -2.80 -11.57 -2.20
CA GLN A 68 -4.23 -11.70 -1.97
C GLN A 68 -4.78 -10.48 -1.21
N ILE A 69 -5.85 -9.88 -1.71
CA ILE A 69 -6.61 -8.91 -0.92
C ILE A 69 -7.29 -9.67 0.21
N LEU A 70 -6.97 -9.28 1.44
CA LEU A 70 -7.45 -9.92 2.66
C LEU A 70 -8.72 -9.27 3.17
N ASP A 71 -8.75 -7.93 3.15
CA ASP A 71 -9.90 -7.14 3.58
C ASP A 71 -9.74 -5.69 3.09
N PHE A 72 -10.80 -4.92 3.22
CA PHE A 72 -10.78 -3.47 3.08
C PHE A 72 -11.82 -2.83 3.99
N ASP A 73 -11.62 -1.56 4.31
CA ASP A 73 -12.61 -0.76 5.00
C ASP A 73 -12.80 0.60 4.32
N LEU A 74 -13.98 1.18 4.50
CA LEU A 74 -14.31 2.49 3.94
C LEU A 74 -14.38 3.52 5.06
N GLY A 75 -13.60 4.58 4.92
CA GLY A 75 -13.62 5.72 5.83
C GLY A 75 -13.69 7.05 5.08
N SER A 76 -13.96 8.13 5.81
CA SER A 76 -13.80 9.49 5.28
C SER A 76 -12.33 9.89 5.18
N SER A 77 -11.47 9.22 5.95
CA SER A 77 -10.01 9.39 5.99
C SER A 77 -9.34 8.15 6.59
N GLU A 78 -8.03 8.06 6.46
CA GLU A 78 -7.18 7.06 7.14
C GLU A 78 -7.03 7.43 8.63
N ASN A 79 -8.05 7.20 9.43
CA ASN A 79 -7.95 7.39 10.87
C ASN A 79 -7.53 6.10 11.57
N TYR A 80 -7.00 6.23 12.79
CA TYR A 80 -6.49 5.12 13.58
C TYR A 80 -7.55 4.04 13.84
N GLU A 81 -8.79 4.42 14.14
CA GLU A 81 -9.86 3.48 14.51
C GLU A 81 -10.22 2.56 13.33
N VAL A 82 -10.38 3.12 12.12
CA VAL A 82 -10.65 2.33 10.91
C VAL A 82 -9.50 1.37 10.62
N CYS A 83 -8.25 1.84 10.76
CA CYS A 83 -7.06 1.00 10.56
C CYS A 83 -6.98 -0.13 11.59
N ARG A 84 -7.27 0.18 12.86
CA ARG A 84 -7.30 -0.80 13.95
C ARG A 84 -8.37 -1.86 13.72
N ASP A 85 -9.60 -1.45 13.39
CA ASP A 85 -10.72 -2.37 13.19
C ASP A 85 -10.49 -3.29 11.98
N LEU A 86 -9.82 -2.80 10.93
CA LEU A 86 -9.38 -3.62 9.81
C LEU A 86 -8.40 -4.70 10.27
N LEU A 87 -7.36 -4.32 11.02
CA LEU A 87 -6.34 -5.26 11.51
C LEU A 87 -6.91 -6.25 12.53
N ASP A 88 -7.80 -5.81 13.41
CA ASP A 88 -8.50 -6.68 14.36
C ASP A 88 -9.26 -7.80 13.64
N ARG A 89 -10.01 -7.46 12.58
CA ARG A 89 -10.69 -8.47 11.75
C ARG A 89 -9.73 -9.43 11.07
N LEU A 90 -8.56 -8.96 10.61
CA LEU A 90 -7.56 -9.87 10.00
C LEU A 90 -7.03 -10.87 11.02
N VAL A 91 -6.67 -10.40 12.22
CA VAL A 91 -6.18 -11.25 13.30
C VAL A 91 -7.26 -12.24 13.76
N ALA A 92 -8.50 -11.76 13.94
CA ALA A 92 -9.63 -12.61 14.30
C ALA A 92 -9.92 -13.73 13.28
N ARG A 93 -9.58 -13.51 12.00
CA ARG A 93 -9.69 -14.49 10.91
C ARG A 93 -8.44 -15.34 10.72
N GLY A 94 -7.52 -15.31 11.66
CA GLY A 94 -6.33 -16.15 11.69
C GLY A 94 -5.10 -15.61 10.96
N PHE A 95 -5.09 -14.32 10.53
CA PHE A 95 -3.88 -13.75 9.97
C PHE A 95 -2.79 -13.71 11.03
N ALA A 96 -1.74 -14.47 10.79
CA ALA A 96 -0.56 -14.52 11.63
C ALA A 96 0.68 -14.77 10.76
N VAL A 97 1.83 -14.43 11.28
CA VAL A 97 3.12 -14.71 10.63
C VAL A 97 3.98 -15.55 11.56
N SER A 98 4.72 -16.50 10.99
CA SER A 98 5.59 -17.40 11.76
C SER A 98 6.87 -16.71 12.26
N GLN A 99 7.20 -15.55 11.71
CA GLN A 99 8.36 -14.75 12.04
C GLN A 99 7.96 -13.27 12.19
N ARG A 100 8.91 -12.33 12.05
CA ARG A 100 8.59 -10.90 12.02
C ARG A 100 7.80 -10.55 10.76
N LEU A 101 6.69 -9.85 10.93
CA LEU A 101 5.91 -9.34 9.82
C LEU A 101 6.72 -8.27 9.07
N PHE A 102 6.84 -8.41 7.74
CA PHE A 102 7.25 -7.32 6.88
C PHE A 102 6.02 -6.55 6.40
N SER A 103 6.02 -5.22 6.53
CA SER A 103 4.86 -4.44 6.10
C SER A 103 5.24 -3.25 5.25
N VAL A 104 4.50 -3.04 4.16
CA VAL A 104 4.69 -1.88 3.27
C VAL A 104 3.56 -0.89 3.48
N LEU A 105 3.89 0.35 3.87
CA LEU A 105 2.95 1.42 4.17
C LEU A 105 3.22 2.65 3.30
N ASP A 106 2.16 3.42 2.99
CA ASP A 106 2.27 4.69 2.26
C ASP A 106 2.92 5.83 3.07
N GLY A 107 2.94 5.71 4.38
CA GLY A 107 3.50 6.69 5.31
C GLY A 107 2.46 7.33 6.23
N SER A 108 1.24 6.83 6.20
CA SER A 108 0.20 7.19 7.17
C SER A 108 0.63 6.80 8.59
N GLN A 109 0.69 7.79 9.48
CA GLN A 109 1.00 7.55 10.89
C GLN A 109 -0.10 6.74 11.59
N SER A 110 -1.35 6.87 11.14
CA SER A 110 -2.49 6.10 11.64
C SER A 110 -2.34 4.62 11.32
N LEU A 111 -1.98 4.29 10.06
CA LEU A 111 -1.70 2.90 9.64
C LEU A 111 -0.52 2.31 10.42
N LYS A 112 0.58 3.06 10.52
CA LYS A 112 1.77 2.62 11.26
C LYS A 112 1.46 2.34 12.73
N LYS A 113 0.77 3.27 13.40
CA LYS A 113 0.39 3.12 14.81
C LYS A 113 -0.54 1.92 15.02
N ALA A 114 -1.53 1.75 14.14
CA ALA A 114 -2.43 0.60 14.21
C ALA A 114 -1.68 -0.71 13.99
N LEU A 115 -0.83 -0.80 12.95
CA LEU A 115 -0.04 -2.00 12.67
C LEU A 115 0.83 -2.42 13.87
N LEU A 116 1.57 -1.48 14.45
CA LEU A 116 2.46 -1.76 15.59
C LEU A 116 1.72 -2.12 16.86
N ALA A 117 0.43 -1.80 16.99
CA ALA A 117 -0.38 -2.26 18.13
C ALA A 117 -0.68 -3.77 18.07
N PHE A 118 -0.78 -4.36 16.86
CA PHE A 118 -1.00 -5.80 16.66
C PHE A 118 0.32 -6.56 16.42
N PHE A 119 1.28 -5.92 15.76
CA PHE A 119 2.56 -6.51 15.37
C PHE A 119 3.71 -5.59 15.81
N PRO A 120 4.06 -5.54 17.10
CA PRO A 120 5.03 -4.58 17.64
C PRO A 120 6.42 -4.71 17.03
N ASP A 121 6.81 -5.92 16.61
CA ASP A 121 8.13 -6.21 16.01
C ASP A 121 8.11 -6.12 14.47
N ALA A 122 7.04 -5.62 13.85
CA ALA A 122 6.95 -5.52 12.40
C ALA A 122 8.08 -4.66 11.81
N VAL A 123 8.67 -5.14 10.72
CA VAL A 123 9.59 -4.35 9.89
C VAL A 123 8.79 -3.52 8.92
N ILE A 124 8.92 -2.21 8.99
CA ILE A 124 8.14 -1.30 8.15
C ILE A 124 9.00 -0.80 6.99
N GLN A 125 8.54 -1.02 5.78
CA GLN A 125 9.02 -0.41 4.55
C GLN A 125 8.09 0.74 4.16
N ARG A 126 8.63 1.93 4.01
CA ARG A 126 7.92 3.06 3.45
C ARG A 126 7.76 2.88 1.94
N CYS A 127 6.55 3.01 1.40
CA CYS A 127 6.31 2.96 -0.04
C CYS A 127 7.14 4.02 -0.77
N LEU A 128 8.10 3.58 -1.59
CA LEU A 128 9.02 4.49 -2.29
C LEU A 128 8.28 5.37 -3.32
N ILE A 129 7.21 4.85 -3.94
CA ILE A 129 6.42 5.60 -4.92
C ILE A 129 5.65 6.73 -4.25
N HIS A 130 5.01 6.47 -3.10
CA HIS A 130 4.32 7.51 -2.34
C HIS A 130 5.30 8.56 -1.81
N LYS A 131 6.46 8.15 -1.28
CA LYS A 131 7.48 9.10 -0.82
C LYS A 131 8.01 9.96 -1.97
N GLU A 132 8.29 9.38 -3.14
CA GLU A 132 8.70 10.13 -4.33
C GLU A 132 7.64 11.17 -4.74
N ARG A 133 6.35 10.80 -4.77
CA ARG A 133 5.23 11.73 -5.06
C ARG A 133 5.17 12.88 -4.04
N ASN A 134 5.30 12.56 -2.75
CA ASN A 134 5.26 13.56 -1.67
C ASN A 134 6.41 14.55 -1.76
N LEU A 135 7.61 14.09 -2.14
CA LEU A 135 8.77 14.96 -2.35
C LEU A 135 8.62 15.81 -3.61
N LYS A 136 8.11 15.26 -4.71
CA LYS A 136 7.80 16.01 -5.94
C LYS A 136 6.84 17.17 -5.67
N ALA A 137 5.84 16.99 -4.81
CA ALA A 137 4.92 18.06 -4.42
C ALA A 137 5.59 19.24 -3.70
N LYS A 138 6.79 19.04 -3.14
CA LYS A 138 7.59 20.07 -2.44
C LYS A 138 8.70 20.66 -3.32
N LEU A 139 8.89 20.15 -4.53
CA LEU A 139 9.97 20.54 -5.44
C LEU A 139 9.45 21.22 -6.69
N SER A 140 10.29 22.03 -7.33
CA SER A 140 10.00 22.55 -8.66
C SER A 140 10.02 21.43 -9.71
N ARG A 141 9.24 21.59 -10.79
CA ARG A 141 9.16 20.57 -11.86
C ARG A 141 10.50 20.25 -12.51
N ARG A 142 11.42 21.23 -12.57
CA ARG A 142 12.79 21.05 -13.11
C ARG A 142 13.62 20.05 -12.32
N ASP A 143 13.32 19.86 -11.02
CA ASP A 143 14.06 18.99 -10.12
C ASP A 143 13.48 17.56 -10.08
N TRP A 144 12.31 17.33 -10.68
CA TRP A 144 11.63 16.03 -10.65
C TRP A 144 12.40 14.92 -11.37
N GLY A 145 13.09 15.26 -12.46
CA GLY A 145 13.88 14.28 -13.23
C GLY A 145 14.98 13.65 -12.39
N GLU A 146 15.73 14.49 -11.69
CA GLU A 146 16.83 14.03 -10.82
C GLU A 146 16.30 13.27 -9.61
N LEU A 147 15.24 13.74 -8.96
CA LEU A 147 14.60 13.02 -7.88
C LEU A 147 14.15 11.61 -8.35
N SER A 148 13.48 11.52 -9.49
CA SER A 148 13.01 10.22 -10.03
C SER A 148 14.16 9.29 -10.36
N ARG A 149 15.29 9.82 -10.88
CA ARG A 149 16.51 9.05 -11.16
C ARG A 149 17.08 8.43 -9.89
N LEU A 150 17.17 9.20 -8.80
CA LEU A 150 17.65 8.73 -7.51
C LEU A 150 16.71 7.68 -6.89
N PHE A 151 15.39 7.91 -6.92
CA PHE A 151 14.42 6.91 -6.46
C PHE A 151 14.41 5.64 -7.31
N LYS A 152 14.64 5.74 -8.63
CA LYS A 152 14.83 4.57 -9.50
C LYS A 152 16.05 3.77 -9.05
N ARG A 153 17.20 4.42 -8.86
CA ARG A 153 18.41 3.77 -8.34
C ARG A 153 18.15 3.09 -6.99
N LEU A 154 17.47 3.78 -6.05
CA LEU A 154 17.13 3.20 -4.75
C LEU A 154 16.30 1.92 -4.87
N ARG A 155 15.43 1.82 -5.87
CA ARG A 155 14.67 0.58 -6.14
C ARG A 155 15.50 -0.53 -6.77
N GLU A 156 16.59 -0.21 -7.44
CA GLU A 156 17.40 -1.15 -8.24
C GLU A 156 18.64 -1.66 -7.51
N VAL A 157 19.20 -0.88 -6.57
CA VAL A 157 20.38 -1.31 -5.80
C VAL A 157 20.09 -2.48 -4.88
N GLN A 158 21.12 -3.26 -4.60
CA GLN A 158 21.05 -4.42 -3.72
C GLN A 158 21.89 -4.18 -2.46
N GLY A 159 21.39 -4.64 -1.31
CA GLY A 159 22.06 -4.60 -0.04
C GLY A 159 22.09 -3.21 0.62
N GLU A 160 22.40 -3.22 1.90
CA GLU A 160 22.34 -2.06 2.78
C GLU A 160 23.29 -0.93 2.33
N SER A 161 24.56 -1.26 2.07
CA SER A 161 25.60 -0.26 1.76
C SER A 161 25.23 0.59 0.55
N ALA A 162 24.82 -0.06 -0.56
CA ALA A 162 24.42 0.64 -1.77
C ALA A 162 23.13 1.46 -1.57
N ALA A 163 22.18 0.96 -0.79
CA ALA A 163 20.95 1.70 -0.49
C ALA A 163 21.23 2.94 0.36
N ARG A 164 22.12 2.85 1.36
CA ARG A 164 22.54 3.99 2.19
C ARG A 164 23.29 5.05 1.38
N GLU A 165 24.12 4.64 0.42
CA GLU A 165 24.78 5.57 -0.49
C GLU A 165 23.76 6.40 -1.29
N VAL A 166 22.79 5.74 -1.92
CA VAL A 166 21.74 6.43 -2.68
C VAL A 166 20.87 7.31 -1.78
N LEU A 167 20.59 6.88 -0.55
CA LEU A 167 19.86 7.68 0.42
C LEU A 167 20.65 8.96 0.79
N GLY A 168 21.96 8.85 0.97
CA GLY A 168 22.85 9.99 1.19
C GLY A 168 22.86 10.97 0.01
N GLU A 169 22.87 10.46 -1.24
CA GLU A 169 22.75 11.31 -2.43
C GLU A 169 21.39 12.04 -2.49
N LEU A 170 20.30 11.35 -2.11
CA LEU A 170 18.97 11.95 -1.99
C LEU A 170 18.97 13.09 -0.96
N GLU A 171 19.57 12.89 0.21
CA GLU A 171 19.69 13.94 1.22
C GLU A 171 20.47 15.14 0.71
N GLN A 172 21.65 14.94 0.14
CA GLN A 172 22.48 16.01 -0.42
C GLN A 172 21.77 16.76 -1.55
N PHE A 173 21.03 16.06 -2.40
CA PHE A 173 20.22 16.68 -3.44
C PHE A 173 19.15 17.59 -2.82
N LEU A 174 18.36 17.08 -1.85
CA LEU A 174 17.26 17.80 -1.25
C LEU A 174 17.73 18.97 -0.36
N GLU A 175 18.87 18.84 0.31
CA GLU A 175 19.47 19.89 1.12
C GLU A 175 19.71 21.16 0.31
N ARG A 176 20.12 21.02 -0.94
CA ARG A 176 20.36 22.14 -1.87
C ARG A 176 19.07 22.69 -2.51
N LYS A 177 17.92 21.97 -2.37
CA LYS A 177 16.68 22.30 -3.08
C LYS A 177 15.57 22.80 -2.19
N ASN A 178 15.26 22.09 -1.11
CA ASN A 178 14.11 22.41 -0.28
C ASN A 178 14.22 21.75 1.11
N ALA A 179 14.31 22.56 2.15
CA ALA A 179 14.45 22.09 3.52
C ALA A 179 13.25 21.24 3.99
N ALA A 180 12.01 21.57 3.54
CA ALA A 180 10.83 20.79 3.91
C ALA A 180 10.79 19.44 3.19
N ALA A 181 11.37 19.32 1.98
CA ALA A 181 11.54 18.06 1.30
C ALA A 181 12.61 17.20 2.00
N LEU A 182 13.72 17.78 2.40
CA LEU A 182 14.77 17.10 3.19
C LEU A 182 14.20 16.58 4.52
N ALA A 183 13.49 17.42 5.27
CA ALA A 183 12.85 17.00 6.53
C ALA A 183 11.88 15.84 6.32
N SER A 184 11.10 15.88 5.23
CA SER A 184 10.21 14.77 4.87
C SER A 184 10.96 13.49 4.50
N LEU A 185 12.13 13.55 3.84
CA LEU A 185 12.94 12.37 3.58
C LEU A 185 13.47 11.78 4.89
N ARG A 186 14.05 12.62 5.75
CA ARG A 186 14.62 12.20 7.05
C ARG A 186 13.60 11.64 8.02
N GLU A 187 12.35 12.13 7.97
CA GLU A 187 11.24 11.58 8.76
C GLU A 187 11.00 10.09 8.45
N ALA A 188 11.17 9.67 7.20
CA ALA A 188 11.03 8.28 6.82
C ALA A 188 12.26 7.43 7.20
N GLY A 189 13.46 8.03 7.19
CA GLY A 189 14.69 7.40 7.64
C GLY A 189 14.93 6.01 7.03
N ASP A 190 15.34 5.08 7.85
CA ASP A 190 15.64 3.70 7.46
C ASP A 190 14.41 2.91 6.95
N GLU A 191 13.19 3.39 7.18
CA GLU A 191 12.01 2.78 6.57
C GLU A 191 12.03 2.82 5.03
N LEU A 192 12.83 3.71 4.42
CA LEU A 192 12.98 3.77 2.96
C LEU A 192 13.83 2.62 2.41
N ILE A 193 14.69 2.05 3.23
CA ILE A 193 15.65 1.00 2.86
C ILE A 193 15.45 -0.30 3.66
N ALA A 194 14.36 -0.42 4.43
CA ALA A 194 14.14 -1.56 5.32
C ALA A 194 14.23 -2.91 4.58
N LEU A 195 13.78 -2.99 3.35
CA LEU A 195 13.89 -4.19 2.53
C LEU A 195 15.33 -4.53 2.14
N HIS A 196 16.17 -3.49 1.94
CA HIS A 196 17.59 -3.67 1.62
C HIS A 196 18.41 -4.18 2.82
N LEU A 197 17.94 -3.89 4.05
CA LEU A 197 18.54 -4.41 5.29
C LEU A 197 18.23 -5.89 5.52
N LEU A 198 17.24 -6.46 4.83
CA LEU A 198 16.79 -7.85 4.98
C LEU A 198 17.41 -8.80 3.96
N GLU A 199 18.30 -8.32 3.09
CA GLU A 199 18.96 -9.12 2.03
C GLU A 199 17.99 -9.96 1.20
N VAL A 200 16.82 -9.41 0.90
CA VAL A 200 15.76 -10.10 0.16
C VAL A 200 16.18 -10.29 -1.31
N PRO A 201 15.91 -11.45 -1.93
CA PRO A 201 16.18 -11.68 -3.35
C PRO A 201 15.63 -10.56 -4.24
N SER A 202 16.39 -10.16 -5.26
CA SER A 202 16.03 -9.06 -6.18
C SER A 202 14.67 -9.23 -6.86
N THR A 203 14.25 -10.48 -7.12
CA THR A 203 12.95 -10.81 -7.70
C THR A 203 11.78 -10.42 -6.81
N LEU A 204 11.94 -10.47 -5.48
CA LEU A 204 10.93 -10.06 -4.51
C LEU A 204 11.02 -8.56 -4.21
N GLN A 205 12.21 -7.97 -4.29
CA GLN A 205 12.45 -6.57 -3.96
C GLN A 205 11.53 -5.62 -4.75
N VAL A 206 11.42 -5.79 -6.06
CA VAL A 206 10.56 -4.95 -6.92
C VAL A 206 9.10 -4.96 -6.46
N SER A 207 8.64 -6.11 -5.97
CA SER A 207 7.25 -6.30 -5.52
C SER A 207 6.97 -5.71 -4.14
N LEU A 208 7.99 -5.58 -3.28
CA LEU A 208 7.83 -5.23 -1.86
C LEU A 208 8.29 -3.79 -1.52
N LEU A 209 8.80 -3.03 -2.50
CA LEU A 209 9.20 -1.63 -2.29
C LEU A 209 8.07 -0.62 -2.43
N SER A 210 6.88 -1.08 -2.82
CA SER A 210 5.74 -0.17 -2.99
C SER A 210 4.38 -0.88 -2.86
N THR A 211 3.37 -0.11 -2.49
CA THR A 211 1.95 -0.52 -2.48
C THR A 211 1.27 -0.41 -3.85
N ASN A 212 2.02 -0.16 -4.92
CA ASN A 212 1.48 0.09 -6.27
C ASN A 212 0.62 -1.07 -6.81
N VAL A 213 0.84 -2.29 -6.34
CA VAL A 213 -0.01 -3.45 -6.66
C VAL A 213 -1.46 -3.22 -6.20
N ILE A 214 -1.65 -2.61 -5.03
CA ILE A 214 -2.99 -2.25 -4.51
C ILE A 214 -3.60 -1.17 -5.40
N GLU A 215 -2.88 -0.08 -5.70
CA GLU A 215 -3.36 0.98 -6.60
C GLU A 215 -3.77 0.44 -7.98
N ASN A 216 -2.98 -0.48 -8.54
CA ASN A 216 -3.26 -1.10 -9.84
C ASN A 216 -4.53 -1.96 -9.82
N SER A 217 -4.79 -2.69 -8.74
CA SER A 217 -6.00 -3.50 -8.58
C SER A 217 -7.28 -2.65 -8.62
N PHE A 218 -7.20 -1.39 -8.17
CA PHE A 218 -8.32 -0.45 -8.16
C PHE A 218 -8.33 0.55 -9.34
N ARG A 219 -7.43 0.39 -10.31
CA ARG A 219 -7.33 1.33 -11.45
C ARG A 219 -8.65 1.48 -12.21
N ASN A 220 -9.37 0.40 -12.44
CA ASN A 220 -10.63 0.42 -13.18
C ASN A 220 -11.78 1.04 -12.36
N THR A 221 -11.74 0.97 -11.04
CA THR A 221 -12.73 1.57 -10.16
C THR A 221 -12.65 3.11 -10.17
N ARG A 222 -11.46 3.67 -10.45
CA ARG A 222 -11.22 5.12 -10.52
C ARG A 222 -11.50 5.73 -11.89
N ARG A 223 -11.70 4.92 -12.92
CA ARG A 223 -12.06 5.41 -14.26
C ARG A 223 -13.55 5.76 -14.27
N LYS A 224 -13.84 7.05 -14.16
CA LYS A 224 -15.17 7.63 -14.42
C LYS A 224 -15.28 8.01 -15.88
#